data_20896ba537aa2668b3e03be738ea910a
#
_entry.id   20896ba537aa2668b3e03be738ea910a
#
_cell.length_a   1.000
_cell.length_b   1.000
_cell.length_c   1.000
_cell.angle_alpha   90.00
_cell.angle_beta   90.00
_cell.angle_gamma   90.00
#
_symmetry.space_group_name_H-M   'P 1'
#
loop_
_entity.id
_entity.type
_entity.pdbx_description
1 polymer ?
#
loop_
_entity_poly.entity_id
_entity_poly.type
_entity_poly.pdbx_seq_one_letter_code
_entity_poly.pdbx_strand_id
1 'polypeptide(L)'
;EASEEKITVKGGRFLEAVAEADTIVFDKTGTLTKATPTVASVVSFDGREPDELLRIAACLEEHFPHSIAKAVVDAAREKGLDHEEMHSKVEYLVAHGISTTIGGKRAIIGSYHFVFEDEKCRIPEGKEEIFEALPEEYSHLYLAIEGKLAAVICIEDPLREEAPAVIKRLRENGFKKIVMMTGDSERTACAIARRVGVDEYYSEVLPEDKARFVEEQKRSGHKVVMI
;
A
#
# COMPACT_ATOMS: atom_id res chain seq x y z
N GLU A 1 26.79 8.83 18.96
CA GLU A 1 25.49 8.09 19.13
C GLU A 1 24.78 7.89 17.78
N ALA A 2 24.34 8.96 17.05
CA ALA A 2 23.64 8.77 15.75
C ALA A 2 24.51 8.00 14.72
N SER A 3 25.81 8.22 14.70
CA SER A 3 26.75 7.53 13.82
C SER A 3 26.93 6.05 14.19
N GLU A 4 26.81 5.68 15.45
CA GLU A 4 26.85 4.29 15.92
C GLU A 4 25.63 3.51 15.44
N GLU A 5 24.47 4.19 15.35
CA GLU A 5 23.21 3.66 14.80
C GLU A 5 23.13 3.77 13.26
N LYS A 6 24.22 4.14 12.59
CA LYS A 6 24.28 4.35 11.12
C LYS A 6 23.32 5.41 10.60
N ILE A 7 22.98 6.40 11.43
CA ILE A 7 22.12 7.53 11.06
C ILE A 7 23.02 8.72 10.71
N THR A 8 22.86 9.23 9.47
CA THR A 8 23.56 10.43 9.01
C THR A 8 22.64 11.64 9.10
N VAL A 9 23.05 12.66 9.86
CA VAL A 9 22.28 13.90 10.01
C VAL A 9 22.96 15.03 9.22
N LYS A 10 22.22 15.70 8.34
CA LYS A 10 22.72 16.74 7.44
C LYS A 10 22.95 18.11 8.11
N GLY A 11 23.13 18.16 9.43
CA GLY A 11 23.48 19.37 10.18
C GLY A 11 22.75 19.48 11.51
N GLY A 12 23.33 20.22 12.47
CA GLY A 12 22.83 20.35 13.83
C GLY A 12 21.41 20.88 13.94
N ARG A 13 21.03 21.83 13.06
CA ARG A 13 19.66 22.38 13.01
C ARG A 13 18.56 21.33 12.82
N PHE A 14 18.88 20.21 12.14
CA PHE A 14 17.90 19.14 11.94
C PHE A 14 17.74 18.29 13.21
N LEU A 15 18.79 18.12 14.00
CA LEU A 15 18.71 17.48 15.32
C LEU A 15 17.85 18.31 16.28
N GLU A 16 18.05 19.63 16.28
CA GLU A 16 17.23 20.54 17.07
C GLU A 16 15.76 20.47 16.64
N ALA A 17 15.49 20.49 15.34
CA ALA A 17 14.14 20.38 14.81
C ALA A 17 13.44 19.07 15.20
N VAL A 18 14.17 17.93 15.18
CA VAL A 18 13.64 16.64 15.64
C VAL A 18 13.39 16.64 17.15
N ALA A 19 14.30 17.24 17.94
CA ALA A 19 14.14 17.34 19.40
C ALA A 19 12.94 18.20 19.82
N GLU A 20 12.53 19.16 18.99
CA GLU A 20 11.38 20.04 19.21
C GLU A 20 10.07 19.52 18.58
N ALA A 21 10.13 18.40 17.83
CA ALA A 21 8.97 17.86 17.15
C ALA A 21 7.95 17.30 18.15
N ASP A 22 6.68 17.63 17.91
CA ASP A 22 5.57 17.13 18.72
C ASP A 22 4.69 16.12 17.96
N THR A 23 4.85 16.06 16.64
CA THR A 23 4.11 15.19 15.74
C THR A 23 5.07 14.38 14.88
N ILE A 24 4.84 13.06 14.82
CA ILE A 24 5.57 12.17 13.93
C ILE A 24 4.61 11.47 12.98
N VAL A 25 4.96 11.44 11.71
CA VAL A 25 4.20 10.79 10.63
C VAL A 25 5.01 9.65 10.06
N PHE A 26 4.46 8.47 10.09
CA PHE A 26 5.05 7.27 9.50
C PHE A 26 4.40 6.95 8.15
N ASP A 27 5.23 6.75 7.13
CA ASP A 27 4.79 5.95 5.98
C ASP A 27 4.74 4.47 6.43
N LYS A 28 3.66 3.76 6.10
CA LYS A 28 3.55 2.34 6.47
C LYS A 28 4.64 1.51 5.82
N THR A 29 4.72 1.57 4.48
CA THR A 29 5.54 0.66 3.68
C THR A 29 7.02 1.02 3.78
N GLY A 30 7.83 0.05 4.20
CA GLY A 30 9.28 0.22 4.36
C GLY A 30 9.72 0.87 5.67
N THR A 31 8.79 1.50 6.40
CA THR A 31 9.05 2.10 7.71
C THR A 31 8.48 1.25 8.83
N LEU A 32 7.16 1.12 8.93
CA LEU A 32 6.50 0.23 9.90
C LEU A 32 6.51 -1.23 9.47
N THR A 33 6.72 -1.50 8.18
CA THR A 33 6.84 -2.84 7.59
C THR A 33 8.27 -3.13 7.16
N LYS A 34 8.54 -4.42 6.88
CA LYS A 34 9.86 -4.90 6.42
C LYS A 34 10.15 -4.58 4.96
N ALA A 35 9.18 -4.04 4.21
CA ALA A 35 9.24 -3.84 2.75
C ALA A 35 9.61 -5.12 1.97
N THR A 36 9.12 -6.24 2.45
CA THR A 36 9.26 -7.55 1.79
C THR A 36 7.88 -8.13 1.50
N PRO A 37 7.09 -7.46 0.63
CA PRO A 37 5.75 -7.93 0.33
C PRO A 37 5.79 -9.28 -0.38
N THR A 38 4.81 -10.13 -0.07
CA THR A 38 4.56 -11.42 -0.72
C THR A 38 3.08 -11.58 -1.00
N VAL A 39 2.73 -12.35 -2.03
CA VAL A 39 1.34 -12.71 -2.30
C VAL A 39 0.90 -13.78 -1.31
N ALA A 40 -0.02 -13.44 -0.41
CA ALA A 40 -0.59 -14.36 0.55
C ALA A 40 -1.70 -15.23 -0.08
N SER A 41 -2.57 -14.62 -0.89
CA SER A 41 -3.66 -15.32 -1.59
C SER A 41 -4.18 -14.50 -2.77
N VAL A 42 -4.89 -15.19 -3.68
CA VAL A 42 -5.65 -14.57 -4.78
C VAL A 42 -7.10 -15.00 -4.65
N VAL A 43 -8.00 -14.04 -4.52
CA VAL A 43 -9.45 -14.30 -4.39
C VAL A 43 -10.14 -13.97 -5.70
N SER A 44 -10.76 -14.97 -6.32
CA SER A 44 -11.49 -14.84 -7.59
C SER A 44 -12.91 -14.30 -7.38
N PHE A 45 -13.29 -13.34 -8.22
CA PHE A 45 -14.63 -12.74 -8.25
C PHE A 45 -15.41 -13.04 -9.54
N ASP A 46 -14.72 -13.45 -10.61
CA ASP A 46 -15.33 -13.72 -11.92
C ASP A 46 -15.41 -15.21 -12.29
N GLY A 47 -15.03 -16.08 -11.35
CA GLY A 47 -15.09 -17.54 -11.50
C GLY A 47 -13.91 -18.18 -12.21
N ARG A 48 -12.89 -17.40 -12.62
CA ARG A 48 -11.63 -17.96 -13.13
C ARG A 48 -10.80 -18.51 -11.98
N GLU A 49 -9.88 -19.43 -12.35
CA GLU A 49 -8.92 -20.00 -11.40
C GLU A 49 -7.98 -18.90 -10.87
N PRO A 50 -7.65 -18.91 -9.56
CA PRO A 50 -6.75 -17.94 -8.96
C PRO A 50 -5.40 -17.82 -9.66
N ASP A 51 -4.84 -18.93 -10.15
CA ASP A 51 -3.56 -18.93 -10.84
C ASP A 51 -3.63 -18.25 -12.23
N GLU A 52 -4.76 -18.35 -12.93
CA GLU A 52 -4.98 -17.61 -14.17
C GLU A 52 -5.04 -16.10 -13.89
N LEU A 53 -5.74 -15.70 -12.83
CA LEU A 53 -5.85 -14.29 -12.42
C LEU A 53 -4.51 -13.73 -11.93
N LEU A 54 -3.73 -14.51 -11.21
CA LEU A 54 -2.37 -14.15 -10.80
C LEU A 54 -1.45 -13.96 -12.02
N ARG A 55 -1.56 -14.82 -13.02
CA ARG A 55 -0.80 -14.70 -14.29
C ARG A 55 -1.15 -13.40 -15.01
N ILE A 56 -2.44 -13.04 -15.08
CA ILE A 56 -2.89 -11.78 -15.66
C ILE A 56 -2.34 -10.59 -14.88
N ALA A 57 -2.43 -10.63 -13.55
CA ALA A 57 -1.91 -9.57 -12.68
C ALA A 57 -0.39 -9.41 -12.84
N ALA A 58 0.36 -10.50 -12.89
CA ALA A 58 1.81 -10.47 -13.10
C ALA A 58 2.19 -9.87 -14.45
N CYS A 59 1.46 -10.21 -15.52
CA CYS A 59 1.66 -9.61 -16.84
C CYS A 59 1.46 -8.10 -16.84
N LEU A 60 0.48 -7.59 -16.08
CA LEU A 60 0.24 -6.14 -15.94
C LEU A 60 1.32 -5.45 -15.11
N GLU A 61 1.76 -6.08 -14.03
CA GLU A 61 2.70 -5.53 -13.05
C GLU A 61 4.18 -5.66 -13.47
N GLU A 62 4.50 -6.49 -14.46
CA GLU A 62 5.89 -6.81 -14.86
C GLU A 62 6.76 -5.58 -15.14
N HIS A 63 6.16 -4.55 -15.70
CA HIS A 63 6.88 -3.32 -16.06
C HIS A 63 6.84 -2.24 -14.98
N PHE A 64 6.24 -2.53 -13.82
CA PHE A 64 6.07 -1.55 -12.76
C PHE A 64 7.14 -1.70 -11.67
N PRO A 65 8.03 -0.71 -11.48
CA PRO A 65 9.22 -0.87 -10.64
C PRO A 65 8.93 -0.60 -9.15
N HIS A 66 7.96 -1.29 -8.53
CA HIS A 66 7.73 -1.19 -7.10
C HIS A 66 7.60 -2.55 -6.41
N SER A 67 7.67 -2.57 -5.09
CA SER A 67 7.77 -3.80 -4.29
C SER A 67 6.57 -4.73 -4.43
N ILE A 68 5.35 -4.20 -4.52
CA ILE A 68 4.12 -5.00 -4.70
C ILE A 68 4.10 -5.66 -6.08
N ALA A 69 4.43 -4.90 -7.14
CA ALA A 69 4.53 -5.45 -8.49
C ALA A 69 5.53 -6.61 -8.55
N LYS A 70 6.71 -6.40 -7.95
CA LYS A 70 7.71 -7.48 -7.84
C LYS A 70 7.15 -8.70 -7.11
N ALA A 71 6.44 -8.52 -6.00
CA ALA A 71 5.83 -9.63 -5.25
C ALA A 71 4.85 -10.45 -6.10
N VAL A 72 4.02 -9.78 -6.91
CA VAL A 72 3.06 -10.42 -7.81
C VAL A 72 3.77 -11.22 -8.91
N VAL A 73 4.77 -10.61 -9.55
CA VAL A 73 5.58 -11.28 -10.59
C VAL A 73 6.36 -12.47 -10.03
N ASP A 74 6.99 -12.31 -8.87
CA ASP A 74 7.74 -13.38 -8.23
C ASP A 74 6.82 -14.54 -7.84
N ALA A 75 5.63 -14.26 -7.29
CA ALA A 75 4.64 -15.31 -6.96
C ALA A 75 4.15 -16.08 -8.19
N ALA A 76 3.94 -15.42 -9.32
CA ALA A 76 3.58 -16.07 -10.56
C ALA A 76 4.73 -16.97 -11.07
N ARG A 77 5.96 -16.48 -11.00
CA ARG A 77 7.16 -17.23 -11.39
C ARG A 77 7.40 -18.47 -10.52
N GLU A 78 7.24 -18.35 -9.21
CA GLU A 78 7.37 -19.48 -8.27
C GLU A 78 6.37 -20.61 -8.55
N LYS A 79 5.19 -20.25 -9.05
CA LYS A 79 4.16 -21.20 -9.48
C LYS A 79 4.37 -21.73 -10.91
N GLY A 80 5.41 -21.30 -11.62
CA GLY A 80 5.65 -21.68 -13.02
C GLY A 80 4.59 -21.15 -13.99
N LEU A 81 3.95 -20.03 -13.64
CA LEU A 81 2.96 -19.39 -14.48
C LEU A 81 3.66 -18.50 -15.52
N ASP A 82 4.17 -19.15 -16.57
CA ASP A 82 4.74 -18.42 -17.70
C ASP A 82 3.66 -17.59 -18.37
N HIS A 83 4.00 -16.35 -18.69
CA HIS A 83 3.14 -15.49 -19.49
C HIS A 83 3.89 -15.06 -20.76
N GLU A 84 3.29 -15.30 -21.89
CA GLU A 84 3.58 -14.52 -23.09
C GLU A 84 2.94 -13.15 -22.88
N GLU A 85 3.58 -12.06 -23.35
CA GLU A 85 2.95 -10.72 -23.29
C GLU A 85 1.54 -10.77 -23.89
N MET A 86 0.53 -10.67 -23.01
CA MET A 86 -0.87 -10.79 -23.43
C MET A 86 -1.54 -9.43 -23.65
N HIS A 87 -0.83 -8.34 -23.36
CA HIS A 87 -1.34 -6.98 -23.48
C HIS A 87 -0.83 -6.29 -24.75
N SER A 88 -1.65 -5.40 -25.31
CA SER A 88 -1.30 -4.65 -26.53
C SER A 88 -0.48 -3.39 -26.23
N LYS A 89 -0.95 -2.53 -25.37
CA LYS A 89 -0.30 -1.30 -24.94
C LYS A 89 -0.66 -1.03 -23.49
N VAL A 90 0.34 -0.89 -22.64
CA VAL A 90 0.13 -0.56 -21.24
C VAL A 90 0.07 0.95 -21.08
N GLU A 91 -1.01 1.45 -20.51
CA GLU A 91 -1.15 2.85 -20.11
C GLU A 91 -0.94 2.94 -18.59
N TYR A 92 0.14 3.60 -18.20
CA TYR A 92 0.43 3.86 -16.79
C TYR A 92 -0.26 5.15 -16.36
N LEU A 93 -1.14 5.04 -15.37
CA LEU A 93 -1.65 6.20 -14.65
C LEU A 93 -0.81 6.37 -13.39
N VAL A 94 0.09 7.34 -13.45
CA VAL A 94 1.10 7.58 -12.40
C VAL A 94 0.43 7.67 -11.03
N ALA A 95 0.96 6.89 -10.07
CA ALA A 95 0.51 6.78 -8.69
C ALA A 95 -0.88 6.14 -8.45
N HIS A 96 -1.63 5.77 -9.48
CA HIS A 96 -3.00 5.24 -9.33
C HIS A 96 -3.09 3.76 -9.69
N GLY A 97 -2.52 3.33 -10.80
CA GLY A 97 -2.61 1.95 -11.27
C GLY A 97 -2.24 1.80 -12.73
N ILE A 98 -2.58 0.65 -13.29
CA ILE A 98 -2.28 0.25 -14.65
C ILE A 98 -3.58 -0.01 -15.40
N SER A 99 -3.70 0.50 -16.63
CA SER A 99 -4.78 0.18 -17.55
C SER A 99 -4.21 -0.36 -18.86
N THR A 100 -4.78 -1.43 -19.37
CA THR A 100 -4.39 -2.04 -20.65
C THR A 100 -5.54 -2.80 -21.29
N THR A 101 -5.28 -3.39 -22.46
CA THR A 101 -6.20 -4.29 -23.14
C THR A 101 -5.59 -5.68 -23.24
N ILE A 102 -6.31 -6.69 -22.74
CA ILE A 102 -5.92 -8.11 -22.78
C ILE A 102 -6.99 -8.87 -23.56
N GLY A 103 -6.60 -9.51 -24.66
CA GLY A 103 -7.56 -10.25 -25.50
C GLY A 103 -8.75 -9.44 -25.98
N GLY A 104 -8.54 -8.14 -26.25
CA GLY A 104 -9.59 -7.20 -26.66
C GLY A 104 -10.47 -6.65 -25.53
N LYS A 105 -10.19 -7.02 -24.27
CA LYS A 105 -10.94 -6.55 -23.10
C LYS A 105 -10.09 -5.58 -22.28
N ARG A 106 -10.69 -4.50 -21.82
CA ARG A 106 -10.02 -3.55 -20.93
C ARG A 106 -9.78 -4.20 -19.57
N ALA A 107 -8.52 -4.21 -19.13
CA ALA A 107 -8.08 -4.68 -17.83
C ALA A 107 -7.38 -3.57 -17.08
N ILE A 108 -7.67 -3.44 -15.80
CA ILE A 108 -7.02 -2.49 -14.89
C ILE A 108 -6.59 -3.19 -13.62
N ILE A 109 -5.48 -2.73 -13.05
CA ILE A 109 -4.99 -3.21 -11.77
C ILE A 109 -4.47 -2.04 -10.94
N GLY A 110 -4.75 -2.01 -9.65
CA GLY A 110 -4.33 -0.92 -8.79
C GLY A 110 -4.97 -0.92 -7.41
N SER A 111 -4.90 0.26 -6.75
CA SER A 111 -5.46 0.50 -5.43
C SER A 111 -7.00 0.48 -5.42
N TYR A 112 -7.60 0.47 -4.23
CA TYR A 112 -9.05 0.61 -4.05
C TYR A 112 -9.56 1.90 -4.71
N HIS A 113 -8.92 3.03 -4.39
CA HIS A 113 -9.27 4.34 -4.93
C HIS A 113 -9.29 4.31 -6.47
N PHE A 114 -8.21 3.82 -7.09
CA PHE A 114 -8.12 3.74 -8.55
C PHE A 114 -9.23 2.88 -9.17
N VAL A 115 -9.43 1.66 -8.67
CA VAL A 115 -10.36 0.71 -9.29
C VAL A 115 -11.82 1.10 -9.05
N PHE A 116 -12.18 1.54 -7.84
CA PHE A 116 -13.57 1.77 -7.48
C PHE A 116 -13.99 3.24 -7.52
N GLU A 117 -13.09 4.18 -7.24
CA GLU A 117 -13.43 5.59 -7.20
C GLU A 117 -13.10 6.31 -8.51
N ASP A 118 -11.94 6.08 -9.12
CA ASP A 118 -11.60 6.71 -10.40
C ASP A 118 -12.27 5.98 -11.56
N GLU A 119 -12.06 4.66 -11.67
CA GLU A 119 -12.50 3.83 -12.79
C GLU A 119 -13.93 3.29 -12.63
N LYS A 120 -14.57 3.51 -11.47
CA LYS A 120 -15.97 3.15 -11.19
C LYS A 120 -16.31 1.67 -11.46
N CYS A 121 -15.34 0.78 -11.27
CA CYS A 121 -15.57 -0.65 -11.39
C CYS A 121 -16.53 -1.15 -10.31
N ARG A 122 -17.17 -2.28 -10.57
CA ARG A 122 -18.19 -2.84 -9.67
C ARG A 122 -17.80 -4.23 -9.20
N ILE A 123 -18.17 -4.55 -7.97
CA ILE A 123 -18.14 -5.91 -7.47
C ILE A 123 -19.24 -6.70 -8.21
N PRO A 124 -18.95 -7.91 -8.73
CA PRO A 124 -19.97 -8.75 -9.35
C PRO A 124 -21.09 -9.08 -8.37
N GLU A 125 -22.31 -9.12 -8.86
CA GLU A 125 -23.51 -9.41 -8.07
C GLU A 125 -23.38 -10.75 -7.31
N GLY A 126 -23.72 -10.74 -6.01
CA GLY A 126 -23.61 -11.91 -5.13
C GLY A 126 -22.19 -12.21 -4.64
N LYS A 127 -21.23 -11.31 -4.86
CA LYS A 127 -19.84 -11.43 -4.38
C LYS A 127 -19.49 -10.45 -3.26
N GLU A 128 -20.44 -9.67 -2.80
CA GLU A 128 -20.25 -8.65 -1.78
C GLU A 128 -19.80 -9.26 -0.45
N GLU A 129 -20.37 -10.38 -0.04
CA GLU A 129 -19.96 -11.10 1.19
C GLU A 129 -18.50 -11.59 1.12
N ILE A 130 -18.07 -12.08 -0.05
CA ILE A 130 -16.68 -12.50 -0.26
C ILE A 130 -15.74 -11.31 -0.17
N PHE A 131 -16.16 -10.16 -0.72
CA PHE A 131 -15.38 -8.92 -0.65
C PHE A 131 -15.25 -8.42 0.80
N GLU A 132 -16.33 -8.44 1.55
CA GLU A 132 -16.33 -8.06 2.96
C GLU A 132 -15.53 -9.02 3.85
N ALA A 133 -15.43 -10.29 3.46
CA ALA A 133 -14.67 -11.31 4.16
C ALA A 133 -13.16 -11.32 3.83
N LEU A 134 -12.67 -10.42 2.96
CA LEU A 134 -11.25 -10.32 2.69
C LEU A 134 -10.45 -10.03 3.98
N PRO A 135 -9.27 -10.65 4.15
CA PRO A 135 -8.41 -10.42 5.33
C PRO A 135 -8.04 -8.94 5.49
N GLU A 136 -8.32 -8.36 6.65
CA GLU A 136 -8.06 -6.94 6.93
C GLU A 136 -6.58 -6.62 7.12
N GLU A 137 -5.79 -7.61 7.52
CA GLU A 137 -4.36 -7.47 7.79
C GLU A 137 -3.50 -7.34 6.54
N TYR A 138 -4.04 -7.69 5.38
CA TYR A 138 -3.30 -7.63 4.11
C TYR A 138 -3.61 -6.37 3.33
N SER A 139 -2.61 -5.87 2.61
CA SER A 139 -2.84 -4.90 1.53
C SER A 139 -3.54 -5.59 0.36
N HIS A 140 -4.44 -4.88 -0.30
CA HIS A 140 -5.20 -5.44 -1.41
C HIS A 140 -4.83 -4.74 -2.72
N LEU A 141 -4.51 -5.53 -3.74
CA LEU A 141 -4.34 -5.09 -5.11
C LEU A 141 -5.53 -5.63 -5.92
N TYR A 142 -6.26 -4.73 -6.57
CA TYR A 142 -7.52 -5.02 -7.23
C TYR A 142 -7.31 -5.15 -8.73
N LEU A 143 -7.72 -6.29 -9.32
CA LEU A 143 -7.76 -6.53 -10.76
C LEU A 143 -9.20 -6.47 -11.23
N ALA A 144 -9.50 -5.59 -12.17
CA ALA A 144 -10.83 -5.51 -12.79
C ALA A 144 -10.72 -5.67 -14.31
N ILE A 145 -11.72 -6.32 -14.90
CA ILE A 145 -11.81 -6.58 -16.33
C ILE A 145 -13.21 -6.16 -16.81
N GLU A 146 -13.26 -5.35 -17.86
CA GLU A 146 -14.52 -4.81 -18.42
C GLU A 146 -15.39 -4.11 -17.35
N GLY A 147 -14.74 -3.35 -16.44
CA GLY A 147 -15.42 -2.60 -15.39
C GLY A 147 -15.98 -3.43 -14.22
N LYS A 148 -15.60 -4.71 -14.13
CA LYS A 148 -15.99 -5.59 -13.02
C LYS A 148 -14.77 -6.15 -12.32
N LEU A 149 -14.82 -6.22 -11.00
CA LEU A 149 -13.78 -6.85 -10.20
C LEU A 149 -13.63 -8.33 -10.62
N ALA A 150 -12.43 -8.71 -11.04
CA ALA A 150 -12.08 -10.06 -11.43
C ALA A 150 -11.33 -10.80 -10.33
N ALA A 151 -10.41 -10.11 -9.64
CA ALA A 151 -9.65 -10.68 -8.54
C ALA A 151 -9.22 -9.62 -7.51
N VAL A 152 -8.99 -10.09 -6.29
CA VAL A 152 -8.21 -9.35 -5.28
C VAL A 152 -6.98 -10.17 -4.93
N ILE A 153 -5.81 -9.59 -5.15
CA ILE A 153 -4.53 -10.14 -4.73
C ILE A 153 -4.24 -9.61 -3.33
N CYS A 154 -4.24 -10.51 -2.35
CA CYS A 154 -3.92 -10.17 -0.96
C CYS A 154 -2.41 -10.19 -0.78
N ILE A 155 -1.85 -9.07 -0.38
CA ILE A 155 -0.41 -8.85 -0.21
C ILE A 155 -0.09 -8.77 1.27
N GLU A 156 0.76 -9.65 1.75
CA GLU A 156 1.33 -9.59 3.08
C GLU A 156 2.64 -8.79 3.04
N ASP A 157 2.69 -7.67 3.76
CA ASP A 157 3.93 -6.93 4.03
C ASP A 157 4.12 -6.89 5.56
N PRO A 158 4.97 -7.78 6.11
CA PRO A 158 5.05 -8.01 7.54
C PRO A 158 5.42 -6.74 8.30
N LEU A 159 4.67 -6.42 9.34
CA LEU A 159 5.04 -5.38 10.29
C LEU A 159 6.37 -5.74 10.95
N ARG A 160 7.18 -4.74 11.21
CA ARG A 160 8.36 -4.90 12.08
C ARG A 160 7.91 -5.26 13.48
N GLU A 161 8.57 -6.26 14.06
CA GLU A 161 8.23 -6.75 15.41
C GLU A 161 8.39 -5.65 16.47
N GLU A 162 9.37 -4.77 16.27
CA GLU A 162 9.65 -3.64 17.14
C GLU A 162 8.68 -2.46 16.99
N ALA A 163 7.86 -2.38 15.93
CA ALA A 163 7.05 -1.21 15.63
C ALA A 163 6.15 -0.78 16.80
N PRO A 164 5.35 -1.65 17.45
CA PRO A 164 4.53 -1.23 18.58
C PRO A 164 5.34 -0.69 19.77
N ALA A 165 6.50 -1.30 20.04
CA ALA A 165 7.38 -0.86 21.12
C ALA A 165 8.00 0.50 20.83
N VAL A 166 8.38 0.74 19.56
CA VAL A 166 8.91 2.05 19.11
C VAL A 166 7.84 3.13 19.24
N ILE A 167 6.61 2.88 18.79
CA ILE A 167 5.50 3.82 18.92
C ILE A 167 5.28 4.20 20.40
N LYS A 168 5.27 3.21 21.30
CA LYS A 168 5.15 3.46 22.73
C LYS A 168 6.29 4.35 23.26
N ARG A 169 7.54 4.04 22.90
CA ARG A 169 8.71 4.83 23.31
C ARG A 169 8.69 6.25 22.78
N LEU A 170 8.21 6.47 21.56
CA LEU A 170 8.06 7.83 21.02
C LEU A 170 7.08 8.65 21.84
N ARG A 171 5.98 8.05 22.28
CA ARG A 171 4.99 8.71 23.15
C ARG A 171 5.58 9.05 24.51
N GLU A 172 6.36 8.12 25.09
CA GLU A 172 7.10 8.34 26.35
C GLU A 172 8.14 9.46 26.23
N ASN A 173 8.74 9.64 25.05
CA ASN A 173 9.71 10.69 24.75
C ASN A 173 9.11 12.03 24.36
N GLY A 174 7.78 12.19 24.48
CA GLY A 174 7.11 13.50 24.35
C GLY A 174 6.44 13.79 23.02
N PHE A 175 6.43 12.86 22.06
CA PHE A 175 5.58 13.03 20.89
C PHE A 175 4.10 12.96 21.30
N LYS A 176 3.37 14.02 20.97
CA LYS A 176 1.96 14.20 21.34
C LYS A 176 1.03 13.54 20.35
N LYS A 177 1.48 13.41 19.11
CA LYS A 177 0.70 12.91 18.00
C LYS A 177 1.56 11.99 17.11
N ILE A 178 1.12 10.75 16.94
CA ILE A 178 1.77 9.73 16.12
C ILE A 178 0.79 9.30 15.05
N VAL A 179 1.14 9.51 13.79
CA VAL A 179 0.28 9.35 12.63
C VAL A 179 0.86 8.30 11.70
N MET A 180 0.02 7.46 11.14
CA MET A 180 0.37 6.55 10.04
C MET A 180 -0.31 7.00 8.75
N MET A 181 0.41 6.97 7.65
CA MET A 181 -0.11 7.16 6.29
C MET A 181 0.12 5.92 5.44
N THR A 182 -0.87 5.56 4.65
CA THR A 182 -0.79 4.41 3.75
C THR A 182 -1.68 4.59 2.52
N GLY A 183 -1.28 3.98 1.40
CA GLY A 183 -2.12 3.85 0.21
C GLY A 183 -3.14 2.71 0.31
N ASP A 184 -3.15 1.94 1.41
CA ASP A 184 -4.12 0.85 1.61
C ASP A 184 -5.54 1.39 1.83
N SER A 185 -6.53 0.51 1.66
CA SER A 185 -7.93 0.80 1.97
C SER A 185 -8.11 1.17 3.45
N GLU A 186 -9.18 1.90 3.74
CA GLU A 186 -9.58 2.31 5.09
C GLU A 186 -9.59 1.12 6.07
N ARG A 187 -10.12 0.00 5.64
CA ARG A 187 -10.24 -1.21 6.45
C ARG A 187 -8.88 -1.76 6.87
N THR A 188 -7.95 -1.89 5.92
CA THR A 188 -6.59 -2.37 6.17
C THR A 188 -5.81 -1.37 7.02
N ALA A 189 -5.91 -0.08 6.71
CA ALA A 189 -5.27 0.98 7.47
C ALA A 189 -5.72 0.98 8.94
N CYS A 190 -7.02 0.85 9.20
CA CYS A 190 -7.59 0.76 10.53
C CYS A 190 -7.04 -0.44 11.32
N ALA A 191 -7.01 -1.63 10.71
CA ALA A 191 -6.52 -2.85 11.35
C ALA A 191 -5.04 -2.72 11.74
N ILE A 192 -4.22 -2.19 10.83
CA ILE A 192 -2.78 -1.98 11.08
C ILE A 192 -2.56 -0.89 12.14
N ALA A 193 -3.26 0.23 12.06
CA ALA A 193 -3.16 1.33 13.02
C ALA A 193 -3.44 0.87 14.46
N ARG A 194 -4.48 0.08 14.65
CA ARG A 194 -4.80 -0.54 15.95
C ARG A 194 -3.70 -1.45 16.45
N ARG A 195 -3.13 -2.27 15.56
CA ARG A 195 -2.08 -3.23 15.90
C ARG A 195 -0.78 -2.55 16.29
N VAL A 196 -0.42 -1.46 15.62
CA VAL A 196 0.81 -0.69 15.87
C VAL A 196 0.64 0.28 17.05
N GLY A 197 -0.58 0.79 17.26
CA GLY A 197 -0.93 1.70 18.35
C GLY A 197 -0.65 3.17 18.05
N VAL A 198 -0.80 3.61 16.81
CA VAL A 198 -0.75 5.04 16.42
C VAL A 198 -2.02 5.78 16.86
N ASP A 199 -1.95 7.12 16.96
CA ASP A 199 -3.06 7.95 17.42
C ASP A 199 -4.05 8.24 16.30
N GLU A 200 -3.54 8.44 15.08
CA GLU A 200 -4.33 8.70 13.87
C GLU A 200 -3.74 7.93 12.69
N TYR A 201 -4.58 7.66 11.71
CA TYR A 201 -4.13 7.11 10.44
C TYR A 201 -4.90 7.74 9.27
N TYR A 202 -4.27 7.72 8.12
CA TYR A 202 -4.85 8.15 6.85
C TYR A 202 -4.66 7.03 5.84
N SER A 203 -5.77 6.56 5.29
CA SER A 203 -5.89 5.55 4.24
C SER A 203 -5.92 6.17 2.86
N GLU A 204 -5.67 5.39 1.82
CA GLU A 204 -5.81 5.79 0.41
C GLU A 204 -5.02 7.06 0.04
N VAL A 205 -3.91 7.30 0.75
CA VAL A 205 -3.09 8.50 0.63
C VAL A 205 -2.22 8.42 -0.62
N LEU A 206 -2.36 9.41 -1.49
CA LEU A 206 -1.48 9.59 -2.64
C LEU A 206 -0.16 10.27 -2.22
N PRO A 207 0.92 10.13 -3.00
CA PRO A 207 2.21 10.77 -2.69
C PRO A 207 2.12 12.28 -2.49
N GLU A 208 1.31 12.99 -3.26
CA GLU A 208 1.06 14.43 -3.13
C GLU A 208 0.34 14.82 -1.84
N ASP A 209 -0.54 13.96 -1.34
CA ASP A 209 -1.28 14.21 -0.11
C ASP A 209 -0.38 14.20 1.11
N LYS A 210 0.68 13.39 1.10
CA LYS A 210 1.66 13.34 2.19
C LYS A 210 2.33 14.69 2.42
N ALA A 211 2.75 15.34 1.35
CA ALA A 211 3.36 16.67 1.41
C ALA A 211 2.36 17.73 1.91
N ARG A 212 1.12 17.71 1.39
CA ARG A 212 0.04 18.62 1.78
C ARG A 212 -0.28 18.50 3.27
N PHE A 213 -0.39 17.27 3.76
CA PHE A 213 -0.65 17.04 5.19
C PHE A 213 0.45 17.65 6.08
N VAL A 214 1.72 17.43 5.75
CA VAL A 214 2.84 18.00 6.53
C VAL A 214 2.78 19.53 6.54
N GLU A 215 2.44 20.17 5.40
CA GLU A 215 2.29 21.61 5.33
C GLU A 215 1.11 22.12 6.18
N GLU A 216 -0.02 21.43 6.18
CA GLU A 216 -1.20 21.77 6.99
C GLU A 216 -0.88 21.67 8.48
N GLN A 217 -0.21 20.62 8.92
CA GLN A 217 0.21 20.47 10.32
C GLN A 217 1.16 21.62 10.73
N LYS A 218 2.11 21.98 9.86
CA LYS A 218 3.01 23.12 10.11
C LYS A 218 2.26 24.44 10.22
N ARG A 219 1.27 24.70 9.34
CA ARG A 219 0.42 25.92 9.42
C ARG A 219 -0.39 25.96 10.70
N SER A 220 -0.77 24.82 11.25
CA SER A 220 -1.45 24.69 12.53
C SER A 220 -0.53 24.81 13.76
N GLY A 221 0.76 25.10 13.54
CA GLY A 221 1.74 25.33 14.59
C GLY A 221 2.42 24.07 15.13
N HIS A 222 2.21 22.91 14.49
CA HIS A 222 2.87 21.66 14.85
C HIS A 222 4.27 21.56 14.24
N LYS A 223 5.19 20.96 15.00
CA LYS A 223 6.52 20.60 14.52
C LYS A 223 6.52 19.12 14.13
N VAL A 224 6.59 18.85 12.83
CA VAL A 224 6.37 17.53 12.25
C VAL A 224 7.68 16.90 11.78
N VAL A 225 7.89 15.65 12.13
CA VAL A 225 8.87 14.74 11.51
C VAL A 225 8.09 13.72 10.69
N MET A 226 8.52 13.52 9.45
CA MET A 226 8.00 12.45 8.57
C MET A 226 9.12 11.46 8.27
N ILE A 227 8.80 10.19 8.38
CA ILE A 227 9.70 9.03 8.16
C ILE A 227 9.11 8.13 7.07
#